data_efccf3149e45856b9a535c0633061609
#
_entry.id   efccf3149e45856b9a535c0633061609
#
_cell.length_a   1.000
_cell.length_b   1.000
_cell.length_c   1.000
_cell.angle_alpha   90.00
_cell.angle_beta   90.00
_cell.angle_gamma   90.00
#
_symmetry.space_group_name_H-M   'P 1'
#
loop_
_entity.id
_entity.type
_entity.pdbx_description
1 polymer ?
#
loop_
_entity_poly.entity_id
_entity_poly.type
_entity_poly.pdbx_seq_one_letter_code
_entity_poly.pdbx_strand_id
1 'polypeptide(L)'
;PIIIKSPVQYKAIYDNAVEQDLERTRKLIPAQNIKANILMIVGEDDQMWGSYEMAKIIQSYNKNAIISSHKNAGHIFEGNGVLNTPNMRIRLGGTSDGNKKAKLEEEKVINNFLNQYH
;
A
#
# COMPACT_ATOMS: atom_id res chain seq x y z
N PRO A 1 21.77 19.04 21.20
CA PRO A 1 21.25 19.72 20.01
C PRO A 1 20.09 18.94 19.40
N ILE A 2 19.06 19.63 19.05
CA ILE A 2 17.94 19.02 18.36
C ILE A 2 18.34 18.85 16.89
N ILE A 3 18.43 17.63 16.45
CA ILE A 3 18.64 17.33 15.04
C ILE A 3 17.29 17.14 14.39
N ILE A 4 16.91 18.05 13.51
CA ILE A 4 15.71 17.91 12.70
C ILE A 4 16.06 17.00 11.54
N LYS A 5 15.47 15.81 11.53
CA LYS A 5 15.67 14.85 10.45
C LYS A 5 14.44 14.81 9.56
N SER A 6 14.67 14.63 8.26
CA SER A 6 13.59 14.33 7.34
C SER A 6 12.90 13.02 7.74
N PRO A 7 11.59 12.87 7.48
CA PRO A 7 10.91 11.61 7.74
C PRO A 7 11.58 10.45 6.99
N VAL A 8 11.71 9.32 7.66
CA VAL A 8 12.28 8.12 7.04
C VAL A 8 11.30 7.57 5.99
N GLN A 9 11.83 7.31 4.80
CA GLN A 9 11.08 6.73 3.68
C GLN A 9 11.55 5.30 3.45
N TYR A 10 10.74 4.34 3.83
CA TYR A 10 11.10 2.93 3.70
C TYR A 10 10.86 2.37 2.30
N LYS A 11 9.97 2.98 1.51
CA LYS A 11 9.63 2.48 0.16
C LYS A 11 10.88 2.27 -0.70
N ALA A 12 11.76 3.26 -0.78
CA ALA A 12 12.97 3.14 -1.59
C ALA A 12 13.87 2.00 -1.13
N ILE A 13 13.96 1.78 0.17
CA ILE A 13 14.77 0.70 0.74
C ILE A 13 14.18 -0.66 0.36
N TYR A 14 12.86 -0.84 0.49
CA TYR A 14 12.19 -2.08 0.12
C TYR A 14 12.25 -2.33 -1.39
N ASP A 15 11.99 -1.30 -2.20
CA ASP A 15 12.04 -1.44 -3.67
C ASP A 15 13.44 -1.88 -4.11
N ASN A 16 14.49 -1.27 -3.56
CA ASN A 16 15.86 -1.63 -3.86
C ASN A 16 16.18 -3.07 -3.44
N ALA A 17 15.73 -3.47 -2.25
CA ALA A 17 15.94 -4.83 -1.76
C ALA A 17 15.25 -5.87 -2.65
N VAL A 18 14.03 -5.58 -3.10
CA VAL A 18 13.28 -6.47 -4.01
C VAL A 18 13.98 -6.59 -5.36
N GLU A 19 14.47 -5.49 -5.93
CA GLU A 19 15.18 -5.50 -7.20
C GLU A 19 16.47 -6.30 -7.15
N GLN A 20 17.17 -6.25 -6.02
CA GLN A 20 18.44 -6.96 -5.83
C GLN A 20 18.27 -8.40 -5.38
N ASP A 21 17.08 -8.83 -5.03
CA ASP A 21 16.83 -10.20 -4.61
C ASP A 21 16.72 -11.11 -5.83
N LEU A 22 17.73 -11.93 -6.04
CA LEU A 22 17.79 -12.90 -7.15
C LEU A 22 16.72 -13.98 -7.05
N GLU A 23 16.17 -14.20 -5.86
CA GLU A 23 15.14 -15.22 -5.61
C GLU A 23 13.73 -14.62 -5.52
N ARG A 24 13.55 -13.37 -5.88
CA ARG A 24 12.26 -12.67 -5.74
C ARG A 24 11.10 -13.41 -6.39
N THR A 25 11.33 -14.07 -7.52
CA THR A 25 10.29 -14.84 -8.22
C THR A 25 9.76 -15.99 -7.38
N ARG A 26 10.63 -16.63 -6.61
CA ARG A 26 10.24 -17.73 -5.68
C ARG A 26 9.49 -17.22 -4.46
N LYS A 27 9.75 -15.98 -4.07
CA LYS A 27 9.14 -15.35 -2.88
C LYS A 27 7.82 -14.68 -3.18
N LEU A 28 7.44 -14.56 -4.45
CA LEU A 28 6.16 -14.01 -4.82
C LEU A 28 5.02 -14.93 -4.37
N ILE A 29 3.94 -14.33 -3.89
CA ILE A 29 2.74 -15.07 -3.54
C ILE A 29 2.17 -15.71 -4.81
N PRO A 30 1.89 -17.03 -4.82
CA PRO A 30 1.33 -17.69 -6.00
C PRO A 30 -0.16 -17.34 -6.15
N ALA A 31 -0.44 -16.09 -6.50
CA ALA A 31 -1.78 -15.53 -6.56
C ALA A 31 -2.68 -16.27 -7.56
N GLN A 32 -2.10 -16.88 -8.59
CA GLN A 32 -2.83 -17.68 -9.57
C GLN A 32 -3.50 -18.91 -8.93
N ASN A 33 -3.01 -19.37 -7.78
CA ASN A 33 -3.55 -20.52 -7.07
C ASN A 33 -4.64 -20.14 -6.05
N ILE A 34 -4.89 -18.86 -5.84
CA ILE A 34 -5.92 -18.38 -4.92
C ILE A 34 -7.26 -18.44 -5.62
N LYS A 35 -8.19 -19.22 -5.08
CA LYS A 35 -9.54 -19.38 -5.64
C LYS A 35 -10.55 -18.41 -5.05
N ALA A 36 -10.28 -17.83 -3.91
CA ALA A 36 -11.13 -16.83 -3.28
C ALA A 36 -11.12 -15.53 -4.07
N ASN A 37 -12.17 -14.75 -3.95
CA ASN A 37 -12.21 -13.39 -4.48
C ASN A 37 -11.22 -12.50 -3.70
N ILE A 38 -10.47 -11.67 -4.41
CA ILE A 38 -9.42 -10.84 -3.81
C ILE A 38 -9.74 -9.38 -4.06
N LEU A 39 -9.75 -8.59 -2.99
CA LEU A 39 -9.80 -7.14 -3.05
C LEU A 39 -8.51 -6.60 -2.42
N MET A 40 -7.80 -5.76 -3.17
CA MET A 40 -6.59 -5.09 -2.70
C MET A 40 -6.85 -3.59 -2.66
N ILE A 41 -6.73 -3.01 -1.47
CA ILE A 41 -6.91 -1.58 -1.25
C ILE A 41 -5.54 -0.98 -0.99
N VAL A 42 -5.12 -0.05 -1.84
CA VAL A 42 -3.77 0.47 -1.82
C VAL A 42 -3.75 1.99 -1.98
N GLY A 43 -2.78 2.63 -1.36
CA GLY A 43 -2.48 4.04 -1.58
C GLY A 43 -1.43 4.18 -2.68
N GLU A 44 -1.71 5.02 -3.66
CA GLU A 44 -0.77 5.24 -4.77
C GLU A 44 0.52 5.94 -4.32
N ASP A 45 0.46 6.66 -3.21
CA ASP A 45 1.63 7.34 -2.62
C ASP A 45 2.12 6.65 -1.33
N ASP A 46 2.00 5.34 -1.24
CA ASP A 46 2.54 4.56 -0.13
C ASP A 46 4.06 4.69 -0.10
N GLN A 47 4.59 5.23 0.99
CA GLN A 47 6.03 5.46 1.18
C GLN A 47 6.67 4.45 2.14
N MET A 48 5.90 3.48 2.61
CA MET A 48 6.42 2.35 3.38
C MET A 48 6.96 1.25 2.47
N TRP A 49 6.20 0.89 1.44
CA TRP A 49 6.62 -0.01 0.35
C TRP A 49 5.74 0.18 -0.88
N GLY A 50 6.13 -0.44 -1.98
CA GLY A 50 5.42 -0.32 -3.25
C GLY A 50 4.14 -1.15 -3.30
N SER A 51 3.15 -0.82 -2.47
CA SER A 51 1.92 -1.60 -2.39
C SER A 51 1.11 -1.60 -3.68
N TYR A 52 1.07 -0.47 -4.39
CA TYR A 52 0.36 -0.38 -5.66
C TYR A 52 1.03 -1.24 -6.74
N GLU A 53 2.35 -1.17 -6.84
CA GLU A 53 3.13 -1.98 -7.78
C GLU A 53 2.98 -3.47 -7.46
N MET A 54 2.99 -3.84 -6.19
CA MET A 54 2.78 -5.22 -5.75
C MET A 54 1.37 -5.70 -6.09
N ALA A 55 0.35 -4.86 -5.90
CA ALA A 55 -1.02 -5.19 -6.25
C ALA A 55 -1.18 -5.44 -7.74
N LYS A 56 -0.52 -4.65 -8.58
CA LYS A 56 -0.53 -4.86 -10.03
C LYS A 56 0.12 -6.19 -10.42
N ILE A 57 1.19 -6.58 -9.75
CA ILE A 57 1.84 -7.87 -9.98
C ILE A 57 0.87 -9.01 -9.63
N ILE A 58 0.23 -8.94 -8.47
CA ILE A 58 -0.76 -9.93 -8.05
C ILE A 58 -1.90 -10.02 -9.06
N GLN A 59 -2.43 -8.89 -9.51
CA GLN A 59 -3.50 -8.85 -10.51
C GLN A 59 -3.06 -9.46 -11.85
N SER A 60 -1.78 -9.33 -12.21
CA SER A 60 -1.26 -9.93 -13.44
C SER A 60 -1.30 -11.46 -13.41
N TYR A 61 -1.18 -12.06 -12.22
CA TYR A 61 -1.28 -13.51 -12.03
C TYR A 61 -2.70 -13.98 -11.72
N ASN A 62 -3.56 -13.11 -11.22
CA ASN A 62 -4.95 -13.42 -10.93
C ASN A 62 -5.83 -12.28 -11.45
N LYS A 63 -6.37 -12.47 -12.66
CA LYS A 63 -7.14 -11.43 -13.35
C LYS A 63 -8.45 -11.10 -12.67
N ASN A 64 -8.92 -11.95 -11.77
CA ASN A 64 -10.15 -11.72 -11.00
C ASN A 64 -9.90 -10.87 -9.75
N ALA A 65 -8.64 -10.63 -9.40
CA ALA A 65 -8.30 -9.75 -8.30
C ALA A 65 -8.64 -8.29 -8.65
N ILE A 66 -9.22 -7.60 -7.69
CA ILE A 66 -9.67 -6.20 -7.84
C ILE A 66 -8.71 -5.29 -7.08
N ILE A 67 -8.26 -4.24 -7.75
CA ILE A 67 -7.44 -3.20 -7.12
C ILE A 67 -8.32 -1.96 -6.92
N SER A 68 -8.41 -1.50 -5.68
CA SER A 68 -8.93 -0.18 -5.34
C SER A 68 -7.77 0.72 -4.95
N SER A 69 -7.32 1.55 -5.87
CA SER A 69 -6.21 2.46 -5.65
C SER A 69 -6.71 3.86 -5.32
N HIS A 70 -5.98 4.56 -4.46
CA HIS A 70 -6.37 5.87 -3.98
C HIS A 70 -5.23 6.86 -4.16
N LYS A 71 -5.47 7.89 -4.98
CA LYS A 71 -4.49 8.94 -5.24
C LYS A 71 -4.20 9.75 -3.98
N ASN A 72 -2.95 10.19 -3.84
CA ASN A 72 -2.51 11.00 -2.71
C ASN A 72 -2.77 10.35 -1.36
N ALA A 73 -2.88 9.02 -1.33
CA ALA A 73 -3.06 8.24 -0.13
C ALA A 73 -1.81 7.39 0.14
N GLY A 74 -1.45 7.29 1.41
CA GLY A 74 -0.27 6.57 1.85
C GLY A 74 -0.59 5.17 2.37
N HIS A 75 0.28 4.69 3.25
CA HIS A 75 0.26 3.31 3.72
C HIS A 75 -1.00 2.93 4.50
N ILE A 76 -1.46 3.80 5.39
CA ILE A 76 -2.61 3.50 6.26
C ILE A 76 -3.74 4.53 6.15
N PHE A 77 -3.69 5.41 5.17
CA PHE A 77 -4.70 6.46 4.97
C PHE A 77 -4.90 7.34 6.21
N GLU A 78 -3.81 7.74 6.84
CA GLU A 78 -3.87 8.51 8.08
C GLU A 78 -3.17 9.86 7.98
N GLY A 79 -3.84 10.89 8.48
CA GLY A 79 -3.31 12.22 8.72
C GLY A 79 -2.58 12.81 7.53
N ASN A 80 -1.48 13.50 7.80
CA ASN A 80 -0.66 14.17 6.78
C ASN A 80 0.39 13.25 6.14
N GLY A 81 0.34 11.96 6.41
CA GLY A 81 1.26 11.00 5.85
C GLY A 81 2.58 10.85 6.60
N VAL A 82 2.69 11.39 7.80
CA VAL A 82 3.88 11.25 8.64
C VAL A 82 3.49 10.67 10.00
N LEU A 83 4.13 9.57 10.36
CA LEU A 83 3.99 8.98 11.69
C LEU A 83 5.12 9.50 12.58
N ASN A 84 4.75 10.13 13.69
CA ASN A 84 5.73 10.60 14.68
C ASN A 84 5.85 9.57 15.80
N THR A 85 7.09 9.11 16.03
CA THR A 85 7.42 8.26 17.16
C THR A 85 8.41 9.01 18.08
N PRO A 86 8.61 8.57 19.33
CA PRO A 86 9.55 9.24 20.21
C PRO A 86 10.97 9.36 19.65
N ASN A 87 11.39 8.44 18.81
CA ASN A 87 12.77 8.35 18.32
C ASN A 87 12.93 8.76 16.86
N MET A 88 11.84 8.78 16.06
CA MET A 88 11.95 9.06 14.63
C MET A 88 10.61 9.48 14.05
N ARG A 89 10.68 10.05 12.85
CA ARG A 89 9.52 10.31 12.01
C ARG A 89 9.54 9.35 10.82
N ILE A 90 8.40 8.76 10.52
CA ILE A 90 8.27 7.80 9.43
C ILE A 90 7.32 8.37 8.38
N ARG A 91 7.76 8.37 7.13
CA ARG A 91 6.92 8.81 6.03
C ARG A 91 6.02 7.65 5.58
N LEU A 92 4.72 7.81 5.81
CA LEU A 92 3.71 6.85 5.36
C LEU A 92 3.17 7.19 3.97
N GLY A 93 3.26 8.46 3.60
CA GLY A 93 2.82 8.95 2.32
C GLY A 93 1.40 9.52 2.33
N GLY A 94 1.03 10.07 1.20
CA GLY A 94 -0.24 10.74 1.01
C GLY A 94 -0.25 12.18 1.50
N THR A 95 -1.37 12.83 1.28
CA THR A 95 -1.69 14.16 1.80
C THR A 95 -2.81 14.03 2.82
N SER A 96 -3.01 15.06 3.65
CA SER A 96 -4.12 15.05 4.61
C SER A 96 -5.47 14.84 3.92
N ASP A 97 -5.71 15.53 2.82
CA ASP A 97 -6.96 15.41 2.07
C ASP A 97 -7.08 14.06 1.36
N GLY A 98 -6.00 13.60 0.72
CA GLY A 98 -5.98 12.32 0.03
C GLY A 98 -6.20 11.14 0.97
N ASN A 99 -5.52 11.14 2.11
CA ASN A 99 -5.68 10.12 3.14
C ASN A 99 -7.10 10.10 3.71
N LYS A 100 -7.65 11.27 3.99
CA LYS A 100 -9.03 11.39 4.50
C LYS A 100 -10.05 10.86 3.49
N LYS A 101 -9.90 11.24 2.24
CA LYS A 101 -10.79 10.76 1.17
C LYS A 101 -10.69 9.25 1.00
N ALA A 102 -9.47 8.71 0.98
CA ALA A 102 -9.25 7.28 0.85
C ALA A 102 -9.89 6.50 2.01
N LYS A 103 -9.74 7.00 3.23
CA LYS A 103 -10.32 6.38 4.41
C LYS A 103 -11.84 6.33 4.35
N LEU A 104 -12.48 7.40 3.86
CA LEU A 104 -13.93 7.45 3.70
C LEU A 104 -14.42 6.52 2.59
N GLU A 105 -13.66 6.39 1.51
CA GLU A 105 -14.01 5.53 0.38
C GLU A 105 -13.77 4.05 0.66
N GLU A 106 -12.77 3.74 1.49
CA GLU A 106 -12.39 2.37 1.84
C GLU A 106 -13.56 1.55 2.38
N GLU A 107 -14.32 2.14 3.29
CA GLU A 107 -15.48 1.47 3.88
C GLU A 107 -16.52 1.11 2.82
N LYS A 108 -16.79 2.01 1.89
CA LYS A 108 -17.74 1.78 0.79
C LYS A 108 -17.23 0.67 -0.14
N VAL A 109 -15.95 0.69 -0.45
CA VAL A 109 -15.32 -0.30 -1.31
C VAL A 109 -15.41 -1.69 -0.68
N ILE A 110 -15.11 -1.81 0.61
CA ILE A 110 -15.20 -3.07 1.34
C ILE A 110 -16.64 -3.57 1.36
N ASN A 111 -17.58 -2.71 1.71
CA ASN A 111 -19.00 -3.10 1.77
C ASN A 111 -19.54 -3.55 0.41
N ASN A 112 -19.20 -2.84 -0.65
CA ASN A 112 -19.62 -3.22 -2.00
C ASN A 112 -19.04 -4.57 -2.42
N PHE A 113 -17.77 -4.81 -2.11
CA PHE A 113 -17.12 -6.07 -2.41
C PHE A 113 -17.79 -7.24 -1.65
N LEU A 114 -18.01 -7.05 -0.35
CA LEU A 114 -18.65 -8.07 0.48
C LEU A 114 -20.09 -8.37 0.00
N ASN A 115 -20.85 -7.35 -0.36
CA ASN A 115 -22.20 -7.51 -0.86
C ASN A 115 -22.26 -8.23 -2.21
N GLN A 116 -21.24 -8.01 -3.06
CA GLN A 116 -21.18 -8.66 -4.37
C GLN A 116 -20.90 -10.16 -4.26
N TYR A 117 -20.13 -10.60 -3.26
CA TYR A 117 -19.62 -11.96 -3.15
C TYR A 117 -20.19 -12.74 -1.96
N HIS A 118 -21.17 -12.17 -1.30
CA HIS A 118 -21.93 -12.81 -0.23
C HIS A 118 -23.42 -12.65 -0.48
#